data_eb616b3a5fbfde41ad8ee456af0d48c1
#
_entry.id   eb616b3a5fbfde41ad8ee456af0d48c1
#
_cell.length_a   1.000
_cell.length_b   1.000
_cell.length_c   1.000
_cell.angle_alpha   90.00
_cell.angle_beta   90.00
_cell.angle_gamma   90.00
#
_symmetry.space_group_name_H-M   'P 1'
#
loop_
_entity.id
_entity.type
_entity.pdbx_description
1 polymer ?
#
loop_
_entity_poly.entity_id
_entity_poly.type
_entity_poly.pdbx_seq_one_letter_code
_entity_poly.pdbx_strand_id
1 'polypeptide(L)'
;IITLHQRKLNNLKLKKKALLQKLFPKNGERYPELRFPGFTDAWEQRKLNDFVTIRRGLTYKPSDIVENGIRVLRSSNIDEDQFITSNDDVFVNIEAVNIPFTKNGDILITSANGSNRLVGKHTIISDIAENSAVHGGFMLLAESNNPLFTDALLSSNWYKKFINTYVAGGNGAIGNLSKSDLERQTVMVPSGHEQAKIGQWYFNINQLITLHQRKLDHLQLQKKALLQQMFV
;
A
#
# COMPACT_ATOMS: atom_id res chain seq x y z
N ILE A 1 -28.12 -6.03 12.69
CA ILE A 1 -26.70 -6.08 13.08
C ILE A 1 -25.80 -5.90 11.85
N ILE A 2 -25.91 -6.71 10.78
CA ILE A 2 -25.09 -6.64 9.55
C ILE A 2 -25.15 -5.22 8.95
N THR A 3 -26.34 -4.66 8.74
CA THR A 3 -26.53 -3.30 8.20
C THR A 3 -25.83 -2.22 9.03
N LEU A 4 -25.81 -2.36 10.35
CA LEU A 4 -25.13 -1.43 11.25
C LEU A 4 -23.61 -1.50 11.07
N HIS A 5 -23.03 -2.71 10.99
CA HIS A 5 -21.60 -2.90 10.75
C HIS A 5 -21.19 -2.39 9.36
N GLN A 6 -22.02 -2.65 8.32
CA GLN A 6 -21.77 -2.11 6.97
C GLN A 6 -21.75 -0.58 6.97
N ARG A 7 -22.73 0.04 7.63
CA ARG A 7 -22.81 1.51 7.74
C ARG A 7 -21.60 2.09 8.48
N LYS A 8 -21.17 1.43 9.58
CA LYS A 8 -20.00 1.84 10.34
C LYS A 8 -18.72 1.74 9.51
N LEU A 9 -18.54 0.65 8.76
CA LEU A 9 -17.41 0.45 7.86
C LEU A 9 -17.35 1.54 6.78
N ASN A 10 -18.48 1.81 6.12
CA ASN A 10 -18.56 2.86 5.09
C ASN A 10 -18.21 4.23 5.66
N ASN A 11 -18.72 4.56 6.86
CA ASN A 11 -18.39 5.82 7.54
C ASN A 11 -16.90 5.93 7.88
N LEU A 12 -16.24 4.84 8.30
CA LEU A 12 -14.80 4.83 8.57
C LEU A 12 -14.00 5.06 7.29
N LYS A 13 -14.35 4.38 6.19
CA LYS A 13 -13.71 4.58 4.87
C LYS A 13 -13.85 6.03 4.39
N LEU A 14 -15.03 6.64 4.54
CA LEU A 14 -15.28 8.05 4.20
C LEU A 14 -14.49 9.02 5.09
N LYS A 15 -14.46 8.79 6.41
CA LYS A 15 -13.66 9.59 7.36
C LYS A 15 -12.18 9.51 7.05
N LYS A 16 -11.64 8.29 6.81
CA LYS A 16 -10.24 8.10 6.39
C LYS A 16 -9.93 8.95 5.17
N LYS A 17 -10.74 8.84 4.10
CA LYS A 17 -10.53 9.59 2.86
C LYS A 17 -10.55 11.10 3.09
N ALA A 18 -11.55 11.61 3.81
CA ALA A 18 -11.70 13.05 4.06
C ALA A 18 -10.56 13.62 4.91
N LEU A 19 -10.18 12.92 5.99
CA LEU A 19 -9.11 13.37 6.89
C LEU A 19 -7.73 13.29 6.22
N LEU A 20 -7.47 12.22 5.45
CA LEU A 20 -6.22 12.09 4.71
C LEU A 20 -6.02 13.25 3.71
N GLN A 21 -7.09 13.69 3.05
CA GLN A 21 -7.05 14.84 2.14
C GLN A 21 -6.71 16.16 2.85
N LYS A 22 -7.10 16.29 4.12
CA LYS A 22 -6.89 17.51 4.92
C LYS A 22 -5.56 17.51 5.68
N LEU A 23 -5.01 16.32 5.98
CA LEU A 23 -3.75 16.15 6.69
C LEU A 23 -2.51 16.36 5.81
N PHE A 24 -2.68 16.44 4.50
CA PHE A 24 -1.59 16.74 3.56
C PHE A 24 -1.87 18.09 2.87
N PRO A 25 -0.82 18.93 2.67
CA PRO A 25 -0.96 20.20 1.98
C PRO A 25 -1.52 20.01 0.57
N LYS A 26 -2.31 20.97 0.11
CA LYS A 26 -2.69 21.06 -1.30
C LYS A 26 -1.49 21.49 -2.14
N ASN A 27 -1.58 21.28 -3.47
CA ASN A 27 -0.49 21.64 -4.38
C ASN A 27 -0.05 23.10 -4.19
N GLY A 28 1.25 23.29 -3.95
CA GLY A 28 1.87 24.60 -3.76
C GLY A 28 1.73 25.17 -2.34
N GLU A 29 0.96 24.54 -1.46
CA GLU A 29 0.83 24.95 -0.06
C GLU A 29 1.88 24.26 0.81
N ARG A 30 2.30 24.92 1.89
CA ARG A 30 3.24 24.39 2.87
C ARG A 30 2.57 24.00 4.20
N TYR A 31 1.27 24.20 4.30
CA TYR A 31 0.46 23.93 5.49
C TYR A 31 -0.74 23.08 5.10
N PRO A 32 -1.00 21.95 5.78
CA PRO A 32 -2.22 21.19 5.61
C PRO A 32 -3.42 21.96 6.22
N GLU A 33 -4.62 21.66 5.72
CA GLU A 33 -5.88 22.23 6.24
C GLU A 33 -6.17 21.76 7.69
N LEU A 34 -5.79 20.53 8.00
CA LEU A 34 -5.95 19.93 9.33
C LEU A 34 -4.59 19.47 9.84
N ARG A 35 -4.30 19.75 11.11
CA ARG A 35 -3.04 19.37 11.75
C ARG A 35 -3.28 18.82 13.15
N PHE A 36 -2.38 17.94 13.59
CA PHE A 36 -2.34 17.54 14.99
C PHE A 36 -1.90 18.73 15.87
N PRO A 37 -2.42 18.83 17.11
CA PRO A 37 -2.01 19.88 18.03
C PRO A 37 -0.50 19.91 18.28
N GLY A 38 0.06 21.11 18.38
CA GLY A 38 1.48 21.33 18.68
C GLY A 38 2.40 21.43 17.46
N PHE A 39 1.90 21.27 16.23
CA PHE A 39 2.67 21.44 15.01
C PHE A 39 2.25 22.72 14.29
N THR A 40 3.19 23.65 14.13
CA THR A 40 2.96 24.99 13.53
C THR A 40 3.89 25.27 12.37
N ASP A 41 5.05 24.60 12.28
CA ASP A 41 6.07 24.89 11.29
C ASP A 41 5.62 24.51 9.87
N ALA A 42 6.05 25.29 8.88
CA ALA A 42 5.80 24.98 7.48
C ALA A 42 6.44 23.67 7.09
N TRP A 43 5.75 22.87 6.29
CA TRP A 43 6.33 21.67 5.70
C TRP A 43 7.44 22.05 4.70
N GLU A 44 8.45 21.19 4.60
CA GLU A 44 9.56 21.36 3.68
C GLU A 44 9.30 20.62 2.37
N GLN A 45 9.73 21.22 1.28
CA GLN A 45 9.71 20.60 -0.02
C GLN A 45 10.95 19.72 -0.19
N ARG A 46 10.76 18.42 -0.41
CA ARG A 46 11.85 17.45 -0.56
C ARG A 46 11.59 16.51 -1.75
N LYS A 47 12.64 16.04 -2.39
CA LYS A 47 12.53 14.96 -3.37
C LYS A 47 12.22 13.65 -2.64
N LEU A 48 11.42 12.79 -3.25
CA LEU A 48 11.05 11.51 -2.64
C LEU A 48 12.28 10.65 -2.37
N ASN A 49 13.24 10.63 -3.27
CA ASN A 49 14.50 9.88 -3.11
C ASN A 49 15.44 10.40 -2.00
N ASP A 50 15.14 11.56 -1.37
CA ASP A 50 15.92 12.04 -0.22
C ASP A 50 15.62 11.26 1.07
N PHE A 51 14.48 10.56 1.13
CA PHE A 51 14.03 9.84 2.32
C PHE A 51 13.36 8.48 2.06
N VAL A 52 13.18 8.12 0.79
CA VAL A 52 12.65 6.82 0.36
C VAL A 52 13.56 6.23 -0.70
N THR A 53 14.05 5.01 -0.47
CA THR A 53 14.81 4.25 -1.48
C THR A 53 13.86 3.34 -2.25
N ILE A 54 13.82 3.48 -3.57
CA ILE A 54 12.99 2.64 -4.44
C ILE A 54 13.84 1.56 -5.09
N ARG A 55 13.41 0.31 -5.04
CA ARG A 55 14.08 -0.82 -5.70
C ARG A 55 13.18 -1.49 -6.74
N ARG A 56 13.80 -1.98 -7.82
CA ARG A 56 13.14 -2.83 -8.82
C ARG A 56 13.13 -4.29 -8.36
N GLY A 57 12.09 -5.01 -8.76
CA GLY A 57 11.90 -6.39 -8.40
C GLY A 57 12.69 -7.39 -9.22
N LEU A 58 12.65 -8.63 -8.77
CA LEU A 58 13.30 -9.79 -9.39
C LEU A 58 12.65 -10.15 -10.71
N THR A 59 13.45 -10.26 -11.76
CA THR A 59 13.07 -10.95 -13.00
C THR A 59 13.57 -12.39 -12.94
N TYR A 60 12.69 -13.35 -13.08
CA TYR A 60 13.00 -14.79 -13.02
C TYR A 60 12.39 -15.51 -14.22
N LYS A 61 12.92 -16.69 -14.51
CA LYS A 61 12.46 -17.56 -15.62
C LYS A 61 11.45 -18.58 -15.09
N PRO A 62 10.61 -19.17 -15.95
CA PRO A 62 9.74 -20.27 -15.55
C PRO A 62 10.48 -21.47 -14.95
N SER A 63 11.71 -21.72 -15.41
CA SER A 63 12.60 -22.77 -14.86
C SER A 63 13.08 -22.54 -13.44
N ASP A 64 12.99 -21.31 -12.94
CA ASP A 64 13.42 -20.95 -11.60
C ASP A 64 12.32 -21.19 -10.55
N ILE A 65 11.10 -21.47 -11.02
CA ILE A 65 9.94 -21.70 -10.14
C ILE A 65 10.07 -23.07 -9.49
N VAL A 66 9.90 -23.08 -8.17
CA VAL A 66 9.97 -24.29 -7.34
C VAL A 66 8.78 -24.34 -6.39
N GLU A 67 8.45 -25.50 -5.87
CA GLU A 67 7.36 -25.68 -4.91
C GLU A 67 7.69 -25.04 -3.54
N ASN A 68 8.93 -25.12 -3.11
CA ASN A 68 9.44 -24.57 -1.85
C ASN A 68 10.72 -23.78 -2.11
N GLY A 69 10.70 -22.49 -1.78
CA GLY A 69 11.82 -21.58 -2.06
C GLY A 69 11.58 -20.19 -1.50
N ILE A 70 12.12 -19.20 -2.20
CA ILE A 70 11.92 -17.78 -1.87
C ILE A 70 10.64 -17.29 -2.49
N ARG A 71 9.74 -16.74 -1.67
CA ARG A 71 8.46 -16.20 -2.11
C ARG A 71 8.66 -14.96 -2.99
N VAL A 72 7.96 -14.90 -4.11
CA VAL A 72 7.95 -13.73 -4.99
C VAL A 72 6.68 -12.94 -4.76
N LEU A 73 6.82 -11.77 -4.14
CA LEU A 73 5.70 -10.87 -3.87
C LEU A 73 5.25 -10.17 -5.16
N ARG A 74 3.94 -10.22 -5.40
CA ARG A 74 3.30 -9.71 -6.62
C ARG A 74 2.08 -8.85 -6.25
N SER A 75 1.38 -8.31 -7.24
CA SER A 75 0.15 -7.54 -7.04
C SER A 75 -0.97 -8.33 -6.33
N SER A 76 -0.95 -9.68 -6.41
CA SER A 76 -1.86 -10.57 -5.66
C SER A 76 -1.62 -10.53 -4.14
N ASN A 77 -0.45 -10.07 -3.69
CA ASN A 77 -0.16 -9.90 -2.27
C ASN A 77 -0.63 -8.56 -1.71
N ILE A 78 -1.34 -7.75 -2.52
CA ILE A 78 -1.98 -6.50 -2.11
C ILE A 78 -3.49 -6.65 -2.25
N ASP A 79 -4.17 -6.82 -1.13
CA ASP A 79 -5.65 -6.85 -1.07
C ASP A 79 -6.16 -5.55 -0.44
N GLU A 80 -6.78 -4.68 -1.24
CA GLU A 80 -7.11 -3.30 -0.91
C GLU A 80 -5.86 -2.54 -0.38
N ASP A 81 -5.79 -2.31 0.93
CA ASP A 81 -4.66 -1.64 1.61
C ASP A 81 -3.92 -2.62 2.56
N GLN A 82 -4.06 -3.94 2.36
CA GLN A 82 -3.49 -4.97 3.24
C GLN A 82 -2.49 -5.85 2.50
N PHE A 83 -1.43 -6.20 3.19
CA PHE A 83 -0.53 -7.25 2.74
C PHE A 83 -1.11 -8.62 3.09
N ILE A 84 -1.13 -9.51 2.10
CA ILE A 84 -1.58 -10.89 2.27
C ILE A 84 -0.59 -11.85 1.63
N THR A 85 -0.50 -13.05 2.17
CA THR A 85 0.19 -14.18 1.56
C THR A 85 -0.81 -15.30 1.29
N SER A 86 -0.56 -16.07 0.24
CA SER A 86 -1.44 -17.15 -0.20
C SER A 86 -0.64 -18.41 -0.47
N ASN A 87 -1.32 -19.56 -0.47
CA ASN A 87 -0.75 -20.83 -0.92
C ASN A 87 -0.47 -20.85 -2.45
N ASP A 88 -1.12 -19.93 -3.19
CA ASP A 88 -0.92 -19.77 -4.64
C ASP A 88 0.21 -18.77 -4.97
N ASP A 89 0.95 -18.32 -3.98
CA ASP A 89 2.11 -17.47 -4.21
C ASP A 89 3.20 -18.24 -4.97
N VAL A 90 3.93 -17.53 -5.83
CA VAL A 90 5.05 -18.12 -6.57
C VAL A 90 6.29 -18.16 -5.68
N PHE A 91 7.01 -19.27 -5.76
CA PHE A 91 8.31 -19.44 -5.11
C PHE A 91 9.39 -19.72 -6.16
N VAL A 92 10.58 -19.19 -5.93
CA VAL A 92 11.75 -19.39 -6.81
C VAL A 92 12.91 -20.00 -6.05
N ASN A 93 13.79 -20.68 -6.79
CA ASN A 93 15.04 -21.18 -6.25
C ASN A 93 15.89 -20.00 -5.72
N ILE A 94 16.54 -20.19 -4.57
CA ILE A 94 17.43 -19.20 -3.98
C ILE A 94 18.54 -18.75 -4.94
N GLU A 95 19.02 -19.64 -5.80
CA GLU A 95 20.05 -19.33 -6.80
C GLU A 95 19.61 -18.33 -7.86
N ALA A 96 18.29 -18.19 -8.10
CA ALA A 96 17.73 -17.19 -9.01
C ALA A 96 17.64 -15.80 -8.37
N VAL A 97 17.81 -15.70 -7.04
CA VAL A 97 17.65 -14.44 -6.31
C VAL A 97 18.93 -13.62 -6.40
N ASN A 98 18.87 -12.55 -7.15
CA ASN A 98 19.99 -11.61 -7.37
C ASN A 98 19.71 -10.19 -6.89
N ILE A 99 18.66 -10.02 -6.07
CA ILE A 99 18.30 -8.75 -5.42
C ILE A 99 18.21 -8.96 -3.91
N PRO A 100 18.32 -7.90 -3.11
CA PRO A 100 18.12 -8.00 -1.66
C PRO A 100 16.71 -8.48 -1.31
N PHE A 101 16.62 -9.27 -0.23
CA PHE A 101 15.34 -9.72 0.32
C PHE A 101 14.48 -8.53 0.79
N THR A 102 13.16 -8.72 0.74
CA THR A 102 12.20 -7.79 1.34
C THR A 102 12.14 -7.99 2.85
N LYS A 103 11.79 -6.94 3.56
CA LYS A 103 11.71 -6.93 5.03
C LYS A 103 10.33 -6.47 5.48
N ASN A 104 9.94 -6.86 6.68
CA ASN A 104 8.80 -6.27 7.36
C ASN A 104 9.02 -4.77 7.51
N GLY A 105 8.03 -3.97 7.14
CA GLY A 105 8.10 -2.51 7.11
C GLY A 105 8.42 -1.92 5.73
N ASP A 106 8.95 -2.69 4.78
CA ASP A 106 9.06 -2.25 3.39
C ASP A 106 7.67 -2.06 2.78
N ILE A 107 7.55 -1.16 1.80
CA ILE A 107 6.29 -0.91 1.11
C ILE A 107 6.33 -1.53 -0.28
N LEU A 108 5.46 -2.50 -0.51
CA LEU A 108 5.27 -3.14 -1.81
C LEU A 108 4.36 -2.28 -2.68
N ILE A 109 4.78 -1.99 -3.92
CA ILE A 109 4.04 -1.13 -4.86
C ILE A 109 3.88 -1.86 -6.19
N THR A 110 2.66 -1.94 -6.72
CA THR A 110 2.43 -2.47 -8.07
C THR A 110 2.92 -1.47 -9.12
N SER A 111 3.95 -1.84 -9.89
CA SER A 111 4.49 -0.98 -10.94
C SER A 111 3.86 -1.24 -12.30
N ALA A 112 3.55 -2.49 -12.62
CA ALA A 112 2.87 -2.88 -13.85
C ALA A 112 1.85 -4.00 -13.60
N ASN A 113 0.72 -3.92 -14.28
CA ASN A 113 -0.32 -4.94 -14.23
C ASN A 113 -1.22 -4.82 -15.47
N GLY A 114 -1.79 -5.92 -15.94
CA GLY A 114 -2.78 -5.92 -17.02
C GLY A 114 -4.03 -5.06 -16.74
N SER A 115 -4.30 -4.75 -15.47
CA SER A 115 -5.33 -3.80 -15.06
C SER A 115 -4.71 -2.50 -14.55
N ASN A 116 -4.94 -1.40 -15.24
CA ASN A 116 -4.46 -0.07 -14.84
C ASN A 116 -4.93 0.35 -13.43
N ARG A 117 -6.04 -0.22 -12.96
CA ARG A 117 -6.58 0.05 -11.60
C ARG A 117 -5.70 -0.52 -10.48
N LEU A 118 -4.84 -1.49 -10.80
CA LEU A 118 -3.94 -2.11 -9.83
C LEU A 118 -2.58 -1.40 -9.78
N VAL A 119 -2.20 -0.67 -10.83
CA VAL A 119 -0.93 0.07 -10.87
C VAL A 119 -0.96 1.21 -9.85
N GLY A 120 0.09 1.30 -9.05
CA GLY A 120 0.21 2.24 -7.94
C GLY A 120 -0.42 1.77 -6.62
N LYS A 121 -1.16 0.64 -6.59
CA LYS A 121 -1.57 0.04 -5.32
C LYS A 121 -0.33 -0.34 -4.51
N HIS A 122 -0.39 -0.12 -3.21
CA HIS A 122 0.72 -0.35 -2.29
C HIS A 122 0.24 -0.81 -0.92
N THR A 123 1.13 -1.44 -0.18
CA THR A 123 0.90 -1.85 1.21
C THR A 123 2.23 -2.06 1.93
N ILE A 124 2.22 -1.94 3.25
CA ILE A 124 3.37 -2.30 4.08
C ILE A 124 3.44 -3.82 4.22
N ILE A 125 4.60 -4.39 3.95
CA ILE A 125 4.88 -5.82 4.15
C ILE A 125 4.94 -6.12 5.64
N SER A 126 4.24 -7.16 6.08
CA SER A 126 4.21 -7.63 7.46
C SER A 126 4.16 -9.16 7.53
N ASP A 127 4.55 -9.69 8.68
CA ASP A 127 4.39 -11.11 9.02
C ASP A 127 5.09 -12.08 8.05
N ILE A 128 6.21 -11.65 7.44
CA ILE A 128 7.12 -12.53 6.69
C ILE A 128 8.35 -12.86 7.53
N ALA A 129 8.89 -14.08 7.33
CA ALA A 129 10.15 -14.48 7.93
C ALA A 129 11.32 -13.74 7.26
N GLU A 130 12.41 -13.59 7.99
CA GLU A 130 13.63 -13.00 7.43
C GLU A 130 14.15 -13.83 6.24
N ASN A 131 14.62 -13.13 5.21
CA ASN A 131 15.20 -13.71 4.00
C ASN A 131 14.29 -14.74 3.29
N SER A 132 12.97 -14.60 3.44
CA SER A 132 12.00 -15.55 2.87
C SER A 132 11.29 -15.04 1.62
N ALA A 133 11.44 -13.76 1.29
CA ALA A 133 10.70 -13.16 0.17
C ALA A 133 11.51 -12.10 -0.57
N VAL A 134 11.18 -11.94 -1.85
CA VAL A 134 11.60 -10.85 -2.72
C VAL A 134 10.38 -10.32 -3.48
N HIS A 135 10.44 -9.11 -4.02
CA HIS A 135 9.37 -8.59 -4.87
C HIS A 135 9.63 -8.90 -6.34
N GLY A 136 8.59 -9.21 -7.10
CA GLY A 136 8.67 -9.58 -8.51
C GLY A 136 8.89 -8.39 -9.44
N GLY A 137 9.28 -8.64 -10.69
CA GLY A 137 9.69 -7.64 -11.67
C GLY A 137 8.61 -6.61 -12.06
N PHE A 138 7.35 -6.91 -11.80
CA PHE A 138 6.22 -5.96 -11.97
C PHE A 138 5.90 -5.17 -10.70
N MET A 139 6.77 -5.23 -9.69
CA MET A 139 6.63 -4.51 -8.43
C MET A 139 7.80 -3.56 -8.24
N LEU A 140 7.57 -2.51 -7.46
CA LEU A 140 8.60 -1.70 -6.83
C LEU A 140 8.54 -1.93 -5.32
N LEU A 141 9.67 -1.75 -4.66
CA LEU A 141 9.78 -1.77 -3.21
C LEU A 141 10.26 -0.41 -2.75
N ALA A 142 9.57 0.19 -1.79
CA ALA A 142 9.97 1.44 -1.16
C ALA A 142 10.45 1.17 0.27
N GLU A 143 11.69 1.52 0.55
CA GLU A 143 12.30 1.47 1.88
C GLU A 143 12.34 2.88 2.47
N SER A 144 11.89 3.03 3.71
CA SER A 144 11.83 4.32 4.38
C SER A 144 12.13 4.17 5.88
N ASN A 145 12.77 5.17 6.47
CA ASN A 145 12.95 5.24 7.93
C ASN A 145 11.63 5.50 8.67
N ASN A 146 10.58 5.93 7.96
CA ASN A 146 9.24 6.13 8.52
C ASN A 146 8.20 5.52 7.57
N PRO A 147 8.09 4.16 7.52
CA PRO A 147 7.23 3.48 6.57
C PRO A 147 5.75 3.82 6.74
N LEU A 148 5.26 4.05 7.96
CA LEU A 148 3.87 4.41 8.22
C LEU A 148 3.52 5.78 7.61
N PHE A 149 4.42 6.76 7.70
CA PHE A 149 4.22 8.05 7.04
C PHE A 149 4.30 7.93 5.52
N THR A 150 5.26 7.16 5.02
CA THR A 150 5.42 6.95 3.59
C THR A 150 4.21 6.26 2.97
N ASP A 151 3.62 5.28 3.65
CA ASP A 151 2.36 4.63 3.25
C ASP A 151 1.18 5.64 3.21
N ALA A 152 1.06 6.49 4.23
CA ALA A 152 0.08 7.57 4.26
C ALA A 152 0.30 8.58 3.11
N LEU A 153 1.54 8.95 2.82
CA LEU A 153 1.93 9.84 1.72
C LEU A 153 1.54 9.24 0.36
N LEU A 154 1.84 7.97 0.12
CA LEU A 154 1.47 7.23 -1.09
C LEU A 154 -0.06 7.01 -1.21
N SER A 155 -0.82 7.23 -0.15
CA SER A 155 -2.28 7.20 -0.16
C SER A 155 -2.93 8.59 -0.32
N SER A 156 -2.13 9.65 -0.25
CA SER A 156 -2.59 11.05 -0.34
C SER A 156 -3.04 11.46 -1.75
N ASN A 157 -3.63 12.64 -1.85
CA ASN A 157 -4.07 13.19 -3.14
C ASN A 157 -2.90 13.47 -4.10
N TRP A 158 -1.72 13.80 -3.57
CA TRP A 158 -0.52 13.97 -4.38
C TRP A 158 -0.23 12.70 -5.18
N TYR A 159 -0.18 11.54 -4.53
CA TYR A 159 0.13 10.28 -5.19
C TYR A 159 -0.94 9.87 -6.21
N LYS A 160 -2.22 10.06 -5.89
CA LYS A 160 -3.31 9.81 -6.85
C LYS A 160 -3.17 10.65 -8.11
N LYS A 161 -2.83 11.94 -7.94
CA LYS A 161 -2.58 12.83 -9.07
C LYS A 161 -1.36 12.38 -9.88
N PHE A 162 -0.28 11.98 -9.20
CA PHE A 162 0.92 11.44 -9.83
C PHE A 162 0.58 10.20 -10.67
N ILE A 163 -0.10 9.20 -10.10
CA ILE A 163 -0.52 7.99 -10.82
C ILE A 163 -1.38 8.34 -12.04
N ASN A 164 -2.36 9.21 -11.90
CA ASN A 164 -3.22 9.61 -13.01
C ASN A 164 -2.45 10.34 -14.14
N THR A 165 -1.39 11.06 -13.82
CA THR A 165 -0.61 11.84 -14.78
C THR A 165 0.43 10.97 -15.50
N TYR A 166 1.12 10.11 -14.79
CA TYR A 166 2.28 9.37 -15.31
C TYR A 166 1.99 7.91 -15.68
N VAL A 167 0.93 7.32 -15.13
CA VAL A 167 0.61 5.90 -15.32
C VAL A 167 -0.59 5.70 -16.23
N ALA A 168 -1.53 6.63 -16.29
CA ALA A 168 -2.67 6.56 -17.20
C ALA A 168 -2.18 6.68 -18.64
N GLY A 169 -1.72 5.57 -19.22
CA GLY A 169 -1.35 5.48 -20.61
C GLY A 169 -2.53 5.90 -21.49
N GLY A 170 -2.35 6.97 -22.26
CA GLY A 170 -3.30 7.33 -23.32
C GLY A 170 -3.47 6.17 -24.29
N ASN A 171 -4.68 5.97 -24.81
CA ASN A 171 -4.99 5.05 -25.90
C ASN A 171 -4.77 3.55 -25.64
N GLY A 172 -5.12 3.04 -24.45
CA GLY A 172 -5.15 1.58 -24.20
C GLY A 172 -3.78 0.95 -23.93
N ALA A 173 -2.74 1.75 -23.75
CA ALA A 173 -1.44 1.25 -23.31
C ALA A 173 -1.53 0.76 -21.85
N ILE A 174 -0.86 -0.36 -21.55
CA ILE A 174 -0.70 -0.86 -20.19
C ILE A 174 0.05 0.18 -19.36
N GLY A 175 -0.57 0.68 -18.32
CA GLY A 175 0.05 1.63 -17.40
C GLY A 175 1.29 1.01 -16.75
N ASN A 176 2.37 1.76 -16.70
CA ASN A 176 3.61 1.37 -16.03
C ASN A 176 4.10 2.50 -15.14
N LEU A 177 4.24 2.22 -13.85
CA LEU A 177 4.84 3.14 -12.88
C LEU A 177 6.37 3.02 -12.94
N SER A 178 7.02 4.02 -13.51
CA SER A 178 8.47 4.08 -13.59
C SER A 178 9.08 4.41 -12.21
N LYS A 179 10.09 3.63 -11.81
CA LYS A 179 10.92 3.94 -10.64
C LYS A 179 11.47 5.37 -10.67
N SER A 180 12.07 5.76 -11.80
CA SER A 180 12.70 7.08 -11.94
C SER A 180 11.70 8.24 -11.90
N ASP A 181 10.47 8.03 -12.38
CA ASP A 181 9.43 9.06 -12.31
C ASP A 181 8.92 9.25 -10.88
N LEU A 182 8.81 8.16 -10.12
CA LEU A 182 8.44 8.21 -8.71
C LEU A 182 9.54 8.87 -7.87
N GLU A 183 10.80 8.48 -8.03
CA GLU A 183 11.95 9.01 -7.29
C GLU A 183 12.15 10.51 -7.47
N ARG A 184 11.88 11.03 -8.67
CA ARG A 184 12.04 12.46 -8.99
C ARG A 184 10.93 13.34 -8.47
N GLN A 185 9.85 12.76 -7.96
CA GLN A 185 8.74 13.56 -7.44
C GLN A 185 9.19 14.39 -6.24
N THR A 186 8.68 15.61 -6.21
CA THR A 186 8.86 16.53 -5.08
C THR A 186 7.59 16.55 -4.25
N VAL A 187 7.73 16.39 -2.96
CA VAL A 187 6.63 16.30 -2.00
C VAL A 187 6.86 17.23 -0.82
N MET A 188 5.77 17.61 -0.16
CA MET A 188 5.83 18.35 1.09
C MET A 188 5.96 17.35 2.25
N VAL A 189 6.92 17.60 3.15
CA VAL A 189 7.26 16.69 4.24
C VAL A 189 7.34 17.49 5.56
N PRO A 190 6.66 17.06 6.63
CA PRO A 190 6.72 17.70 7.94
C PRO A 190 7.94 17.23 8.75
N SER A 191 8.08 17.75 9.97
CA SER A 191 9.04 17.25 10.95
C SER A 191 8.84 15.75 11.24
N GLY A 192 9.90 15.05 11.64
CA GLY A 192 9.84 13.62 11.93
C GLY A 192 8.79 13.22 12.99
N HIS A 193 8.56 14.09 13.99
CA HIS A 193 7.52 13.88 14.99
C HIS A 193 6.11 13.97 14.40
N GLU A 194 5.86 14.91 13.50
CA GLU A 194 4.57 15.04 12.83
C GLU A 194 4.35 13.88 11.83
N GLN A 195 5.41 13.48 11.11
CA GLN A 195 5.37 12.26 10.26
C GLN A 195 4.91 11.04 11.06
N ALA A 196 5.49 10.83 12.25
CA ALA A 196 5.13 9.71 13.11
C ALA A 196 3.66 9.77 13.54
N LYS A 197 3.13 10.97 13.87
CA LYS A 197 1.71 11.14 14.22
C LYS A 197 0.77 10.84 13.06
N ILE A 198 1.08 11.35 11.87
CA ILE A 198 0.28 11.10 10.66
C ILE A 198 0.30 9.61 10.30
N GLY A 199 1.49 9.01 10.26
CA GLY A 199 1.65 7.59 9.94
C GLY A 199 0.91 6.69 10.92
N GLN A 200 1.06 6.94 12.23
CA GLN A 200 0.37 6.15 13.25
C GLN A 200 -1.15 6.30 13.18
N TRP A 201 -1.66 7.51 12.95
CA TRP A 201 -3.10 7.73 12.74
C TRP A 201 -3.61 6.95 11.52
N TYR A 202 -2.88 7.01 10.39
CA TYR A 202 -3.26 6.32 9.16
C TYR A 202 -3.26 4.80 9.34
N PHE A 203 -2.23 4.27 9.99
CA PHE A 203 -2.15 2.86 10.34
C PHE A 203 -3.33 2.42 11.22
N ASN A 204 -3.62 3.15 12.29
CA ASN A 204 -4.69 2.82 13.22
C ASN A 204 -6.07 2.80 12.55
N ILE A 205 -6.36 3.76 11.67
CA ILE A 205 -7.65 3.79 10.96
C ILE A 205 -7.76 2.63 9.96
N ASN A 206 -6.66 2.22 9.32
CA ASN A 206 -6.61 1.05 8.45
C ASN A 206 -6.88 -0.23 9.24
N GLN A 207 -6.23 -0.42 10.38
CA GLN A 207 -6.47 -1.56 11.27
C GLN A 207 -7.94 -1.65 11.71
N LEU A 208 -8.54 -0.50 12.04
CA LEU A 208 -9.95 -0.45 12.45
C LEU A 208 -10.89 -0.81 11.29
N ILE A 209 -10.62 -0.35 10.07
CA ILE A 209 -11.37 -0.70 8.86
C ILE A 209 -11.29 -2.21 8.61
N THR A 210 -10.09 -2.78 8.65
CA THR A 210 -9.85 -4.22 8.49
C THR A 210 -10.61 -5.06 9.51
N LEU A 211 -10.56 -4.67 10.79
CA LEU A 211 -11.28 -5.36 11.86
C LEU A 211 -12.80 -5.36 11.61
N HIS A 212 -13.35 -4.22 11.21
CA HIS A 212 -14.78 -4.12 10.91
C HIS A 212 -15.16 -4.90 9.65
N GLN A 213 -14.30 -4.95 8.63
CA GLN A 213 -14.53 -5.77 7.45
C GLN A 213 -14.58 -7.26 7.81
N ARG A 214 -13.56 -7.78 8.51
CA ARG A 214 -13.52 -9.18 8.95
C ARG A 214 -14.75 -9.56 9.77
N LYS A 215 -15.19 -8.68 10.68
CA LYS A 215 -16.40 -8.91 11.49
C LYS A 215 -17.66 -8.96 10.62
N LEU A 216 -17.75 -8.11 9.60
CA LEU A 216 -18.87 -8.09 8.66
C LEU A 216 -18.93 -9.39 7.85
N ASP A 217 -17.79 -9.83 7.30
CA ASP A 217 -17.68 -11.04 6.51
C ASP A 217 -18.07 -12.27 7.34
N HIS A 218 -17.59 -12.34 8.57
CA HIS A 218 -17.97 -13.41 9.52
C HIS A 218 -19.48 -13.43 9.80
N LEU A 219 -20.11 -12.28 10.06
CA LEU A 219 -21.55 -12.19 10.28
C LEU A 219 -22.37 -12.58 9.05
N GLN A 220 -21.86 -12.27 7.85
CA GLN A 220 -22.49 -12.67 6.58
C GLN A 220 -22.42 -14.20 6.39
N LEU A 221 -21.27 -14.82 6.69
CA LEU A 221 -21.09 -16.27 6.66
C LEU A 221 -22.00 -16.97 7.67
N GLN A 222 -22.08 -16.47 8.91
CA GLN A 222 -22.98 -17.00 9.91
C GLN A 222 -24.45 -16.92 9.45
N LYS A 223 -24.86 -15.78 8.90
CA LYS A 223 -26.22 -15.62 8.35
C LYS A 223 -26.50 -16.66 7.25
N LYS A 224 -25.55 -16.86 6.31
CA LYS A 224 -25.69 -17.84 5.24
C LYS A 224 -25.83 -19.27 5.78
N ALA A 225 -25.01 -19.66 6.75
CA ALA A 225 -25.05 -20.98 7.35
C ALA A 225 -26.39 -21.23 8.08
N LEU A 226 -26.89 -20.26 8.86
CA LEU A 226 -28.18 -20.37 9.54
C LEU A 226 -29.36 -20.49 8.56
N LEU A 227 -29.34 -19.73 7.47
CA LEU A 227 -30.38 -19.84 6.44
C LEU A 227 -30.36 -21.23 5.77
N GLN A 228 -29.19 -21.80 5.49
CA GLN A 228 -29.08 -23.15 4.93
C GLN A 228 -29.64 -24.20 5.86
N GLN A 229 -29.44 -24.09 7.19
CA GLN A 229 -29.97 -25.01 8.18
C GLN A 229 -31.50 -24.92 8.35
N MET A 230 -32.12 -23.78 8.02
CA MET A 230 -33.57 -23.58 8.14
C MET A 230 -34.34 -24.18 6.97
N PHE A 231 -33.68 -24.49 5.86
CA PHE A 231 -34.32 -25.00 4.63
C PHE A 231 -33.91 -26.45 4.29
N VAL A 232 -33.31 -27.15 5.24
CA VAL A 232 -33.07 -28.61 5.24
C VAL A 232 -34.01 -29.24 6.25
#